data_65f8783455e2661ca063b6cf32a1ea63
#
_entry.id   65f8783455e2661ca063b6cf32a1ea63
#
_cell.length_a   1.000
_cell.length_b   1.000
_cell.length_c   1.000
_cell.angle_alpha   90.00
_cell.angle_beta   90.00
_cell.angle_gamma   90.00
#
_symmetry.space_group_name_H-M   'P 1'
#
loop_
_entity.id
_entity.type
_entity.pdbx_description
1 polymer ?
#
loop_
_entity_poly.entity_id
_entity_poly.type
_entity_poly.pdbx_seq_one_letter_code
_entity_poly.pdbx_strand_id
1 'polypeptide(L)'
;MKPIAMITGATSGIGEACARRFLKGGYKVIATGRNADRLESLEKEFGDDLLTLTFDVRDRNAAENAVASLPEEWKEIDVLVNNAGLALGLDPEYMGDYEDWDTMIDTNIKGLLTMTRIIVPGMVERDRGQIINIGSVAGDAAYANGNVYCATKAAVKSITDGLRIDVAHTKLRVTLLKPGLVETNFSNVRFHGDNERADNVYKGITPLTGDDIADAALYAASAPAHVQIAEMLILATHQANGSTIVRK
;
A
#
# COMPACT_ATOMS: atom_id res chain seq x y z
N MET A 1 -18.10 -13.18 -13.35
CA MET A 1 -17.61 -13.32 -11.95
C MET A 1 -17.21 -11.93 -11.45
N LYS A 2 -17.27 -11.67 -10.13
CA LYS A 2 -16.72 -10.43 -9.56
C LYS A 2 -15.21 -10.44 -9.72
N PRO A 3 -14.55 -9.31 -10.06
CA PRO A 3 -13.09 -9.23 -10.08
C PRO A 3 -12.52 -9.37 -8.66
N ILE A 4 -11.29 -9.85 -8.58
CA ILE A 4 -10.61 -10.12 -7.29
C ILE A 4 -9.50 -9.10 -7.08
N ALA A 5 -9.51 -8.44 -5.91
CA ALA A 5 -8.45 -7.55 -5.47
C ALA A 5 -7.71 -8.15 -4.26
N MET A 6 -6.38 -8.30 -4.36
CA MET A 6 -5.53 -8.62 -3.21
C MET A 6 -4.93 -7.35 -2.64
N ILE A 7 -5.06 -7.16 -1.32
CA ILE A 7 -4.61 -5.95 -0.63
C ILE A 7 -3.68 -6.33 0.51
N THR A 8 -2.43 -5.87 0.44
CA THR A 8 -1.46 -6.12 1.51
C THR A 8 -1.55 -5.06 2.61
N GLY A 9 -1.35 -5.50 3.87
CA GLY A 9 -1.47 -4.59 5.01
C GLY A 9 -2.90 -4.09 5.25
N ALA A 10 -3.91 -4.95 5.02
CA ALA A 10 -5.33 -4.61 5.08
C ALA A 10 -5.91 -4.53 6.50
N THR A 11 -5.09 -4.65 7.55
CA THR A 11 -5.55 -4.67 8.95
C THR A 11 -5.71 -3.30 9.58
N SER A 12 -5.34 -2.23 8.89
CA SER A 12 -5.48 -0.85 9.37
C SER A 12 -5.30 0.19 8.26
N GLY A 13 -5.68 1.44 8.54
CA GLY A 13 -5.38 2.63 7.74
C GLY A 13 -5.80 2.51 6.28
N ILE A 14 -4.91 2.88 5.36
CA ILE A 14 -5.19 2.87 3.92
C ILE A 14 -5.55 1.47 3.42
N GLY A 15 -4.88 0.42 3.89
CA GLY A 15 -5.14 -0.96 3.45
C GLY A 15 -6.54 -1.44 3.86
N GLU A 16 -6.98 -1.18 5.09
CA GLU A 16 -8.33 -1.50 5.54
C GLU A 16 -9.38 -0.70 4.75
N ALA A 17 -9.14 0.61 4.55
CA ALA A 17 -10.02 1.44 3.75
C ALA A 17 -10.12 0.94 2.29
N CYS A 18 -9.00 0.53 1.68
CA CYS A 18 -9.00 -0.11 0.36
C CYS A 18 -9.83 -1.40 0.34
N ALA A 19 -9.67 -2.29 1.34
CA ALA A 19 -10.44 -3.53 1.42
C ALA A 19 -11.95 -3.24 1.44
N ARG A 20 -12.38 -2.34 2.31
CA ARG A 20 -13.78 -1.90 2.42
C ARG A 20 -14.30 -1.26 1.15
N ARG A 21 -13.47 -0.43 0.50
CA ARG A 21 -13.85 0.32 -0.69
C ARG A 21 -13.98 -0.58 -1.91
N PHE A 22 -13.06 -1.53 -2.10
CA PHE A 22 -13.12 -2.49 -3.19
C PHE A 22 -14.32 -3.43 -3.05
N LEU A 23 -14.62 -3.92 -1.84
CA LEU A 23 -15.84 -4.70 -1.56
C LEU A 23 -17.12 -3.94 -1.95
N LYS A 24 -17.23 -2.67 -1.51
CA LYS A 24 -18.34 -1.79 -1.91
C LYS A 24 -18.37 -1.50 -3.42
N GLY A 25 -17.22 -1.54 -4.06
CA GLY A 25 -17.05 -1.40 -5.51
C GLY A 25 -17.37 -2.66 -6.32
N GLY A 26 -17.82 -3.73 -5.66
CA GLY A 26 -18.26 -4.98 -6.33
C GLY A 26 -17.13 -5.98 -6.59
N TYR A 27 -15.98 -5.83 -5.96
CA TYR A 27 -14.89 -6.80 -5.98
C TYR A 27 -15.06 -7.86 -4.89
N LYS A 28 -14.50 -9.05 -5.13
CA LYS A 28 -14.06 -9.94 -4.06
C LYS A 28 -12.70 -9.44 -3.58
N VAL A 29 -12.41 -9.56 -2.28
CA VAL A 29 -11.16 -9.05 -1.70
C VAL A 29 -10.40 -10.14 -0.95
N ILE A 30 -9.10 -10.27 -1.25
CA ILE A 30 -8.15 -11.02 -0.43
C ILE A 30 -7.43 -10.00 0.44
N ALA A 31 -7.78 -9.95 1.73
CA ALA A 31 -7.16 -9.06 2.70
C ALA A 31 -5.99 -9.76 3.39
N THR A 32 -4.79 -9.17 3.34
CA THR A 32 -3.62 -9.79 3.98
C THR A 32 -3.00 -8.89 5.04
N GLY A 33 -2.42 -9.50 6.06
CA GLY A 33 -1.76 -8.76 7.14
C GLY A 33 -1.25 -9.68 8.24
N ARG A 34 -0.68 -9.07 9.30
CA ARG A 34 -0.08 -9.80 10.43
C ARG A 34 -1.06 -9.99 11.60
N ASN A 35 -2.08 -9.15 11.69
CA ASN A 35 -3.03 -9.16 12.81
C ASN A 35 -4.23 -10.04 12.45
N ALA A 36 -4.21 -11.29 12.91
CA ALA A 36 -5.24 -12.28 12.64
C ALA A 36 -6.62 -11.85 13.17
N ASP A 37 -6.69 -11.25 14.36
CA ASP A 37 -7.95 -10.83 14.98
C ASP A 37 -8.66 -9.75 14.16
N ARG A 38 -7.89 -8.80 13.61
CA ARG A 38 -8.42 -7.76 12.71
C ARG A 38 -8.90 -8.34 11.40
N LEU A 39 -8.17 -9.29 10.83
CA LEU A 39 -8.57 -9.99 9.61
C LEU A 39 -9.86 -10.79 9.84
N GLU A 40 -9.95 -11.55 10.93
CA GLU A 40 -11.17 -12.29 11.31
C GLU A 40 -12.38 -11.35 11.50
N SER A 41 -12.15 -10.17 12.08
CA SER A 41 -13.21 -9.17 12.24
C SER A 41 -13.74 -8.67 10.90
N LEU A 42 -12.86 -8.43 9.92
CA LEU A 42 -13.25 -8.06 8.56
C LEU A 42 -14.02 -9.19 7.86
N GLU A 43 -13.57 -10.42 8.04
CA GLU A 43 -14.21 -11.60 7.44
C GLU A 43 -15.65 -11.79 7.98
N LYS A 44 -15.86 -11.60 9.29
CA LYS A 44 -17.18 -11.62 9.91
C LYS A 44 -18.10 -10.50 9.40
N GLU A 45 -17.54 -9.33 9.05
CA GLU A 45 -18.29 -8.19 8.55
C GLU A 45 -18.74 -8.36 7.10
N PHE A 46 -17.87 -8.94 6.24
CA PHE A 46 -18.06 -8.95 4.78
C PHE A 46 -18.40 -10.35 4.20
N GLY A 47 -18.27 -11.41 4.99
CA GLY A 47 -18.65 -12.77 4.58
C GLY A 47 -17.96 -13.27 3.32
N ASP A 48 -18.71 -13.93 2.44
CA ASP A 48 -18.20 -14.68 1.28
C ASP A 48 -17.45 -13.85 0.22
N ASP A 49 -17.55 -12.53 0.26
CA ASP A 49 -16.83 -11.64 -0.66
C ASP A 49 -15.41 -11.27 -0.15
N LEU A 50 -15.07 -11.67 1.08
CA LEU A 50 -13.76 -11.44 1.68
C LEU A 50 -13.10 -12.77 2.10
N LEU A 51 -11.85 -12.94 1.69
CA LEU A 51 -10.96 -14.00 2.17
C LEU A 51 -9.75 -13.38 2.84
N THR A 52 -9.27 -13.95 3.93
CA THR A 52 -8.13 -13.41 4.66
C THR A 52 -6.93 -14.35 4.63
N LEU A 53 -5.73 -13.76 4.57
CA LEU A 53 -4.46 -14.48 4.66
C LEU A 53 -3.57 -13.81 5.70
N THR A 54 -3.17 -14.55 6.72
CA THR A 54 -2.30 -14.03 7.79
C THR A 54 -0.85 -14.38 7.50
N PHE A 55 -0.05 -13.38 7.12
CA PHE A 55 1.40 -13.50 6.96
C PHE A 55 2.09 -12.12 7.04
N ASP A 56 3.42 -12.14 7.21
CA ASP A 56 4.27 -10.96 7.07
C ASP A 56 4.85 -10.93 5.66
N VAL A 57 4.70 -9.83 4.94
CA VAL A 57 5.25 -9.66 3.57
C VAL A 57 6.78 -9.75 3.53
N ARG A 58 7.46 -9.61 4.67
CA ARG A 58 8.91 -9.80 4.81
C ARG A 58 9.32 -11.28 4.77
N ASP A 59 8.41 -12.18 5.15
CA ASP A 59 8.62 -13.62 5.05
C ASP A 59 8.15 -14.13 3.69
N ARG A 60 9.12 -14.30 2.79
CA ARG A 60 8.86 -14.75 1.42
C ARG A 60 8.17 -16.11 1.39
N ASN A 61 8.64 -17.06 2.20
CA ASN A 61 8.11 -18.43 2.21
C ASN A 61 6.67 -18.44 2.73
N ALA A 62 6.38 -17.67 3.79
CA ALA A 62 5.03 -17.54 4.30
C ALA A 62 4.08 -16.90 3.25
N ALA A 63 4.52 -15.88 2.54
CA ALA A 63 3.75 -15.24 1.49
C ALA A 63 3.47 -16.19 0.31
N GLU A 64 4.48 -16.92 -0.18
CA GLU A 64 4.34 -17.92 -1.26
C GLU A 64 3.36 -19.03 -0.87
N ASN A 65 3.51 -19.59 0.34
CA ASN A 65 2.64 -20.65 0.83
C ASN A 65 1.19 -20.16 1.01
N ALA A 66 1.00 -18.97 1.56
CA ALA A 66 -0.33 -18.39 1.75
C ALA A 66 -1.05 -18.17 0.41
N VAL A 67 -0.37 -17.63 -0.60
CA VAL A 67 -0.97 -17.44 -1.94
C VAL A 67 -1.21 -18.78 -2.63
N ALA A 68 -0.30 -19.72 -2.52
CA ALA A 68 -0.46 -21.07 -3.10
C ALA A 68 -1.66 -21.83 -2.50
N SER A 69 -2.01 -21.56 -1.24
CA SER A 69 -3.14 -22.20 -0.55
C SER A 69 -4.51 -21.63 -0.92
N LEU A 70 -4.58 -20.59 -1.74
CA LEU A 70 -5.86 -19.99 -2.18
C LEU A 70 -6.75 -21.05 -2.86
N PRO A 71 -8.07 -21.06 -2.55
CA PRO A 71 -9.05 -21.81 -3.31
C PRO A 71 -9.03 -21.40 -4.78
N GLU A 72 -9.36 -22.32 -5.70
CA GLU A 72 -9.24 -22.12 -7.15
C GLU A 72 -9.97 -20.86 -7.62
N GLU A 73 -11.17 -20.61 -7.08
CA GLU A 73 -12.00 -19.46 -7.42
C GLU A 73 -11.47 -18.11 -6.89
N TRP A 74 -10.34 -18.13 -6.18
CA TRP A 74 -9.64 -16.93 -5.66
C TRP A 74 -8.28 -16.69 -6.30
N LYS A 75 -7.80 -17.61 -7.15
CA LYS A 75 -6.45 -17.53 -7.74
C LYS A 75 -6.30 -16.49 -8.84
N GLU A 76 -7.38 -16.18 -9.58
CA GLU A 76 -7.32 -15.19 -10.65
C GLU A 76 -7.41 -13.76 -10.12
N ILE A 77 -6.34 -13.29 -9.49
CA ILE A 77 -6.27 -11.95 -8.92
C ILE A 77 -6.20 -10.92 -10.05
N ASP A 78 -7.19 -10.00 -10.11
CA ASP A 78 -7.28 -8.94 -11.11
C ASP A 78 -6.56 -7.65 -10.69
N VAL A 79 -6.51 -7.38 -9.38
CA VAL A 79 -5.85 -6.18 -8.83
C VAL A 79 -4.96 -6.58 -7.65
N LEU A 80 -3.70 -6.14 -7.68
CA LEU A 80 -2.79 -6.22 -6.54
C LEU A 80 -2.56 -4.81 -5.98
N VAL A 81 -2.99 -4.56 -4.74
CA VAL A 81 -2.67 -3.33 -4.02
C VAL A 81 -1.53 -3.61 -3.05
N ASN A 82 -0.32 -3.22 -3.42
CA ASN A 82 0.86 -3.24 -2.56
C ASN A 82 0.81 -2.05 -1.61
N ASN A 83 0.10 -2.22 -0.49
CA ASN A 83 -0.07 -1.19 0.52
C ASN A 83 0.78 -1.43 1.77
N ALA A 84 1.13 -2.68 2.10
CA ALA A 84 1.96 -2.98 3.26
C ALA A 84 3.22 -2.10 3.27
N GLY A 85 3.37 -1.31 4.32
CA GLY A 85 4.48 -0.37 4.46
C GLY A 85 4.39 0.41 5.76
N LEU A 86 5.52 0.92 6.20
CA LEU A 86 5.63 1.68 7.45
C LEU A 86 6.78 2.69 7.38
N ALA A 87 6.78 3.63 8.32
CA ALA A 87 7.94 4.43 8.68
C ALA A 87 8.25 4.20 10.15
N LEU A 88 9.53 4.24 10.51
CA LEU A 88 10.02 4.13 11.87
C LEU A 88 11.07 5.23 12.12
N GLY A 89 11.04 5.78 13.33
CA GLY A 89 11.94 6.85 13.72
C GLY A 89 11.76 8.18 12.98
N LEU A 90 12.38 9.19 13.49
CA LEU A 90 12.49 10.52 12.89
C LEU A 90 13.73 11.22 13.45
N ASP A 91 14.89 10.60 13.25
CA ASP A 91 16.17 11.06 13.74
C ASP A 91 17.11 11.41 12.58
N PRO A 92 18.11 12.26 12.78
CA PRO A 92 19.16 12.46 11.79
C PRO A 92 19.78 11.12 11.38
N GLU A 93 20.14 10.95 10.11
CA GLU A 93 20.65 9.68 9.58
C GLU A 93 21.81 9.10 10.38
N TYR A 94 22.73 9.94 10.81
CA TYR A 94 23.89 9.54 11.59
C TYR A 94 23.57 9.12 13.05
N MET A 95 22.30 9.16 13.46
CA MET A 95 21.78 8.75 14.77
C MET A 95 20.65 7.71 14.68
N GLY A 96 20.29 7.27 13.46
CA GLY A 96 19.16 6.38 13.23
C GLY A 96 19.42 4.96 13.75
N ASP A 97 18.33 4.25 14.05
CA ASP A 97 18.36 2.87 14.52
C ASP A 97 18.41 1.89 13.33
N TYR A 98 19.33 0.94 13.37
CA TYR A 98 19.51 -0.06 12.30
C TYR A 98 18.31 -1.00 12.15
N GLU A 99 17.68 -1.41 13.25
CA GLU A 99 16.50 -2.29 13.24
C GLU A 99 15.29 -1.59 12.56
N ASP A 100 15.14 -0.28 12.81
CA ASP A 100 14.15 0.55 12.14
C ASP A 100 14.42 0.62 10.63
N TRP A 101 15.67 0.78 10.23
CA TRP A 101 16.05 0.83 8.83
C TRP A 101 15.81 -0.50 8.12
N ASP A 102 16.26 -1.60 8.69
CA ASP A 102 16.07 -2.94 8.15
C ASP A 102 14.58 -3.25 8.03
N THR A 103 13.79 -2.93 9.05
CA THR A 103 12.34 -3.12 9.05
C THR A 103 11.66 -2.31 7.93
N MET A 104 12.05 -1.05 7.71
CA MET A 104 11.53 -0.22 6.63
C MET A 104 11.91 -0.76 5.25
N ILE A 105 13.16 -1.16 5.04
CA ILE A 105 13.65 -1.71 3.77
C ILE A 105 12.97 -3.05 3.47
N ASP A 106 12.92 -3.92 4.45
CA ASP A 106 12.33 -5.26 4.29
C ASP A 106 10.83 -5.19 4.01
N THR A 107 10.11 -4.28 4.67
CA THR A 107 8.67 -4.15 4.45
C THR A 107 8.36 -3.39 3.16
N ASN A 108 8.91 -2.17 3.01
CA ASN A 108 8.49 -1.24 1.95
C ASN A 108 9.06 -1.61 0.58
N ILE A 109 10.22 -2.28 0.54
CA ILE A 109 10.90 -2.65 -0.71
C ILE A 109 10.80 -4.15 -0.94
N LYS A 110 11.39 -4.98 -0.06
CA LYS A 110 11.45 -6.43 -0.29
C LYS A 110 10.05 -7.05 -0.24
N GLY A 111 9.20 -6.64 0.71
CA GLY A 111 7.81 -7.10 0.81
C GLY A 111 6.99 -6.78 -0.44
N LEU A 112 7.09 -5.56 -0.98
CA LEU A 112 6.46 -5.17 -2.23
C LEU A 112 6.95 -6.02 -3.40
N LEU A 113 8.27 -6.21 -3.53
CA LEU A 113 8.87 -7.05 -4.59
C LEU A 113 8.43 -8.51 -4.46
N THR A 114 8.35 -9.05 -3.23
CA THR A 114 7.87 -10.41 -2.96
C THR A 114 6.45 -10.60 -3.49
N MET A 115 5.51 -9.74 -3.10
CA MET A 115 4.12 -9.84 -3.56
C MET A 115 3.99 -9.65 -5.07
N THR A 116 4.73 -8.70 -5.64
CA THR A 116 4.78 -8.49 -7.09
C THR A 116 5.26 -9.74 -7.82
N ARG A 117 6.35 -10.36 -7.34
CA ARG A 117 6.92 -11.58 -7.96
C ARG A 117 5.99 -12.79 -7.86
N ILE A 118 5.19 -12.89 -6.81
CA ILE A 118 4.23 -13.99 -6.63
C ILE A 118 3.02 -13.81 -7.56
N ILE A 119 2.49 -12.60 -7.69
CA ILE A 119 1.17 -12.37 -8.32
C ILE A 119 1.27 -12.01 -9.80
N VAL A 120 2.23 -11.16 -10.19
CA VAL A 120 2.28 -10.58 -11.55
C VAL A 120 2.48 -11.63 -12.64
N PRO A 121 3.25 -12.72 -12.48
CA PRO A 121 3.38 -13.74 -13.53
C PRO A 121 2.04 -14.31 -14.01
N GLY A 122 1.12 -14.61 -13.08
CA GLY A 122 -0.21 -15.09 -13.45
C GLY A 122 -1.06 -14.02 -14.15
N MET A 123 -0.87 -12.73 -13.81
CA MET A 123 -1.50 -11.63 -14.56
C MET A 123 -0.95 -11.52 -15.98
N VAL A 124 0.37 -11.64 -16.17
CA VAL A 124 1.03 -11.62 -17.48
C VAL A 124 0.54 -12.77 -18.35
N GLU A 125 0.46 -13.98 -17.81
CA GLU A 125 -0.04 -15.17 -18.53
C GLU A 125 -1.48 -14.98 -19.02
N ARG A 126 -2.33 -14.36 -18.21
CA ARG A 126 -3.73 -14.05 -18.59
C ARG A 126 -3.88 -12.78 -19.44
N ASP A 127 -2.79 -12.03 -19.68
CA ASP A 127 -2.80 -10.72 -20.35
C ASP A 127 -3.85 -9.74 -19.73
N ARG A 128 -4.05 -9.82 -18.39
CA ARG A 128 -5.04 -9.06 -17.66
C ARG A 128 -4.63 -8.85 -16.21
N GLY A 129 -4.66 -7.60 -15.74
CA GLY A 129 -4.41 -7.29 -14.35
C GLY A 129 -4.00 -5.84 -14.13
N GLN A 130 -4.00 -5.44 -12.86
CA GLN A 130 -3.51 -4.14 -12.44
C GLN A 130 -2.73 -4.24 -11.14
N ILE A 131 -1.62 -3.54 -11.10
CA ILE A 131 -0.80 -3.37 -9.90
C ILE A 131 -0.93 -1.92 -9.44
N ILE A 132 -1.27 -1.72 -8.16
CA ILE A 132 -1.36 -0.41 -7.51
C ILE A 132 -0.36 -0.42 -6.34
N ASN A 133 0.70 0.36 -6.47
CA ASN A 133 1.70 0.51 -5.42
C ASN A 133 1.43 1.79 -4.60
N ILE A 134 1.39 1.66 -3.28
CA ILE A 134 1.27 2.81 -2.39
C ILE A 134 2.65 3.39 -2.12
N GLY A 135 2.96 4.44 -2.87
CA GLY A 135 4.14 5.28 -2.69
C GLY A 135 3.98 6.29 -1.55
N SER A 136 4.48 7.48 -1.77
CA SER A 136 4.30 8.66 -0.90
C SER A 136 4.85 9.88 -1.62
N VAL A 137 4.38 11.07 -1.27
CA VAL A 137 5.04 12.34 -1.61
C VAL A 137 6.50 12.38 -1.09
N ALA A 138 6.82 11.61 -0.06
CA ALA A 138 8.15 11.43 0.49
C ALA A 138 9.14 10.75 -0.49
N GLY A 139 8.64 10.07 -1.51
CA GLY A 139 9.46 9.48 -2.56
C GLY A 139 9.93 10.48 -3.64
N ASP A 140 9.37 11.69 -3.67
CA ASP A 140 9.75 12.72 -4.65
C ASP A 140 10.90 13.61 -4.13
N ALA A 141 10.94 13.86 -2.81
CA ALA A 141 11.98 14.64 -2.17
C ALA A 141 12.13 14.25 -0.71
N ALA A 142 13.35 14.17 -0.23
CA ALA A 142 13.64 13.92 1.17
C ALA A 142 13.29 15.13 2.03
N TYR A 143 12.88 14.86 3.27
CA TYR A 143 12.68 15.86 4.31
C TYR A 143 13.56 15.54 5.54
N ALA A 144 13.78 16.54 6.36
CA ALA A 144 14.64 16.39 7.54
C ALA A 144 14.23 15.19 8.42
N ASN A 145 15.19 14.37 8.78
CA ASN A 145 15.05 13.17 9.61
C ASN A 145 14.20 12.04 9.00
N GLY A 146 13.68 12.20 7.78
CA GLY A 146 12.88 11.18 7.09
C GLY A 146 13.67 10.28 6.14
N ASN A 147 14.99 10.36 6.17
CA ASN A 147 15.99 9.82 5.25
C ASN A 147 15.68 8.43 4.66
N VAL A 148 15.75 7.36 5.46
CA VAL A 148 15.54 5.97 4.97
C VAL A 148 14.10 5.74 4.51
N TYR A 149 13.09 6.28 5.22
CA TYR A 149 11.71 6.21 4.74
C TYR A 149 11.56 6.85 3.35
N CYS A 150 12.11 8.06 3.15
CA CYS A 150 12.08 8.72 1.85
C CYS A 150 12.79 7.88 0.78
N ALA A 151 13.93 7.31 1.10
CA ALA A 151 14.68 6.42 0.21
C ALA A 151 13.84 5.18 -0.17
N THR A 152 13.15 4.54 0.80
CA THR A 152 12.28 3.40 0.48
C THR A 152 11.13 3.80 -0.45
N LYS A 153 10.53 4.99 -0.27
CA LYS A 153 9.44 5.47 -1.12
C LYS A 153 9.92 5.95 -2.49
N ALA A 154 11.15 6.47 -2.61
CA ALA A 154 11.79 6.70 -3.89
C ALA A 154 12.08 5.38 -4.63
N ALA A 155 12.52 4.34 -3.90
CA ALA A 155 12.67 3.00 -4.46
C ALA A 155 11.34 2.44 -4.97
N VAL A 156 10.25 2.57 -4.22
CA VAL A 156 8.90 2.14 -4.67
C VAL A 156 8.52 2.84 -5.97
N LYS A 157 8.80 4.15 -6.12
CA LYS A 157 8.56 4.87 -7.37
C LYS A 157 9.34 4.25 -8.51
N SER A 158 10.66 4.08 -8.35
CA SER A 158 11.53 3.52 -9.39
C SER A 158 11.13 2.07 -9.75
N ILE A 159 10.80 1.23 -8.77
CA ILE A 159 10.30 -0.14 -8.99
C ILE A 159 8.99 -0.12 -9.78
N THR A 160 8.08 0.80 -9.46
CA THR A 160 6.80 0.93 -10.16
C THR A 160 7.00 1.33 -11.62
N ASP A 161 7.90 2.29 -11.89
CA ASP A 161 8.22 2.72 -13.23
C ASP A 161 8.89 1.59 -14.03
N GLY A 162 9.84 0.84 -13.41
CA GLY A 162 10.48 -0.32 -14.00
C GLY A 162 9.48 -1.43 -14.35
N LEU A 163 8.60 -1.79 -13.41
CA LEU A 163 7.55 -2.80 -13.67
C LEU A 163 6.65 -2.38 -14.85
N ARG A 164 6.30 -1.10 -14.95
CA ARG A 164 5.48 -0.59 -16.06
C ARG A 164 6.18 -0.76 -17.41
N ILE A 165 7.50 -0.60 -17.46
CA ILE A 165 8.30 -0.87 -18.65
C ILE A 165 8.31 -2.37 -18.96
N ASP A 166 8.55 -3.22 -17.97
CA ASP A 166 8.65 -4.66 -18.13
C ASP A 166 7.36 -5.29 -18.69
N VAL A 167 6.19 -4.78 -18.26
CA VAL A 167 4.89 -5.29 -18.69
C VAL A 167 4.26 -4.51 -19.86
N ALA A 168 4.97 -3.55 -20.46
CA ALA A 168 4.43 -2.71 -21.54
C ALA A 168 3.99 -3.48 -22.80
N HIS A 169 4.45 -4.73 -22.96
CA HIS A 169 4.05 -5.63 -24.03
C HIS A 169 2.71 -6.36 -23.73
N THR A 170 2.11 -6.12 -22.59
CA THR A 170 0.85 -6.74 -22.12
C THR A 170 -0.26 -5.69 -21.96
N LYS A 171 -1.46 -6.14 -21.56
CA LYS A 171 -2.56 -5.25 -21.15
C LYS A 171 -2.58 -4.94 -19.65
N LEU A 172 -1.52 -5.26 -18.93
CA LEU A 172 -1.40 -4.94 -17.52
C LEU A 172 -1.26 -3.43 -17.31
N ARG A 173 -1.84 -2.96 -16.21
CA ARG A 173 -1.75 -1.56 -15.79
C ARG A 173 -0.98 -1.45 -14.48
N VAL A 174 -0.12 -0.45 -14.37
CA VAL A 174 0.72 -0.24 -13.18
C VAL A 174 0.61 1.20 -12.72
N THR A 175 0.04 1.39 -11.54
CA THR A 175 -0.26 2.69 -10.94
C THR A 175 0.57 2.92 -9.68
N LEU A 176 1.10 4.12 -9.53
CA LEU A 176 1.69 4.62 -8.30
C LEU A 176 0.74 5.64 -7.65
N LEU A 177 0.27 5.37 -6.45
CA LEU A 177 -0.42 6.37 -5.63
C LEU A 177 0.58 7.01 -4.67
N LYS A 178 0.64 8.34 -4.64
CA LYS A 178 1.55 9.10 -3.77
C LYS A 178 0.76 9.95 -2.78
N PRO A 179 0.35 9.36 -1.65
CA PRO A 179 -0.33 10.11 -0.59
C PRO A 179 0.59 11.13 0.06
N GLY A 180 0.00 12.26 0.45
CA GLY A 180 0.56 13.19 1.41
C GLY A 180 0.31 12.75 2.86
N LEU A 181 -0.10 13.69 3.72
CA LEU A 181 -0.42 13.40 5.12
C LEU A 181 -1.79 12.73 5.23
N VAL A 182 -1.80 11.45 5.55
CA VAL A 182 -2.99 10.64 5.80
C VAL A 182 -3.06 10.30 7.29
N GLU A 183 -4.14 10.69 7.95
CA GLU A 183 -4.36 10.36 9.35
C GLU A 183 -4.77 8.89 9.49
N THR A 184 -3.88 8.10 10.04
CA THR A 184 -4.04 6.67 10.29
C THR A 184 -3.17 6.28 11.49
N ASN A 185 -3.14 5.00 11.86
CA ASN A 185 -2.22 4.51 12.87
C ASN A 185 -0.73 4.57 12.47
N PHE A 186 -0.42 5.08 11.27
CA PHE A 186 0.94 5.16 10.73
C PHE A 186 1.87 6.00 11.60
N SER A 187 1.41 7.16 12.11
CA SER A 187 2.22 8.02 12.98
C SER A 187 2.50 7.38 14.34
N ASN A 188 1.53 6.64 14.92
CA ASN A 188 1.76 5.89 16.15
C ASN A 188 2.83 4.79 15.97
N VAL A 189 2.78 4.06 14.85
CA VAL A 189 3.81 3.08 14.49
C VAL A 189 5.16 3.75 14.32
N ARG A 190 5.22 4.87 13.60
CA ARG A 190 6.45 5.63 13.35
C ARG A 190 7.18 6.05 14.61
N PHE A 191 6.43 6.47 15.62
CA PHE A 191 6.98 6.96 16.89
C PHE A 191 6.95 5.91 18.00
N HIS A 192 6.91 4.61 17.67
CA HIS A 192 6.95 3.51 18.63
C HIS A 192 5.89 3.63 19.73
N GLY A 193 4.70 4.17 19.41
CA GLY A 193 3.58 4.34 20.35
C GLY A 193 3.58 5.67 21.11
N ASP A 194 4.46 6.61 20.79
CA ASP A 194 4.39 7.97 21.33
C ASP A 194 3.23 8.73 20.68
N ASN A 195 2.08 8.69 21.35
CA ASN A 195 0.84 9.29 20.87
C ASN A 195 0.93 10.82 20.76
N GLU A 196 1.67 11.48 21.66
CA GLU A 196 1.79 12.95 21.63
C GLU A 196 2.54 13.39 20.37
N ARG A 197 3.64 12.72 20.02
CA ARG A 197 4.36 12.99 18.76
C ARG A 197 3.49 12.65 17.55
N ALA A 198 2.73 11.57 17.59
CA ALA A 198 1.84 11.15 16.51
C ALA A 198 0.74 12.19 16.24
N ASP A 199 0.07 12.68 17.29
CA ASP A 199 -1.01 13.67 17.18
C ASP A 199 -0.50 15.02 16.68
N ASN A 200 0.72 15.41 17.07
CA ASN A 200 1.34 16.67 16.63
C ASN A 200 1.62 16.71 15.12
N VAL A 201 1.70 15.56 14.44
CA VAL A 201 1.88 15.50 12.98
C VAL A 201 0.72 16.19 12.26
N TYR A 202 -0.51 16.02 12.76
CA TYR A 202 -1.72 16.49 12.10
C TYR A 202 -2.26 17.81 12.66
N LYS A 203 -1.65 18.36 13.70
CA LYS A 203 -2.12 19.58 14.37
C LYS A 203 -2.14 20.78 13.41
N GLY A 204 -3.27 21.46 13.33
CA GLY A 204 -3.46 22.65 12.52
C GLY A 204 -3.65 22.39 11.02
N ILE A 205 -3.99 21.15 10.64
CA ILE A 205 -4.41 20.80 9.28
C ILE A 205 -5.64 19.88 9.31
N THR A 206 -6.35 19.80 8.20
CA THR A 206 -7.29 18.72 7.92
C THR A 206 -6.54 17.68 7.07
N PRO A 207 -6.10 16.55 7.64
CA PRO A 207 -5.36 15.55 6.89
C PRO A 207 -6.26 14.79 5.92
N LEU A 208 -5.65 14.05 5.01
CA LEU A 208 -6.34 13.01 4.26
C LEU A 208 -6.71 11.85 5.19
N THR A 209 -7.72 11.08 4.79
CA THR A 209 -8.12 9.83 5.42
C THR A 209 -7.70 8.63 4.58
N GLY A 210 -7.78 7.43 5.16
CA GLY A 210 -7.59 6.20 4.38
C GLY A 210 -8.58 6.07 3.23
N ASP A 211 -9.82 6.57 3.42
CA ASP A 211 -10.88 6.50 2.40
C ASP A 211 -10.56 7.36 1.17
N ASP A 212 -9.91 8.53 1.32
CA ASP A 212 -9.51 9.37 0.19
C ASP A 212 -8.52 8.62 -0.73
N ILE A 213 -7.61 7.83 -0.14
CA ILE A 213 -6.65 7.03 -0.90
C ILE A 213 -7.31 5.79 -1.50
N ALA A 214 -8.24 5.18 -0.77
CA ALA A 214 -9.02 4.03 -1.26
C ALA A 214 -9.90 4.41 -2.45
N ASP A 215 -10.49 5.60 -2.46
CA ASP A 215 -11.24 6.15 -3.59
C ASP A 215 -10.36 6.31 -4.82
N ALA A 216 -9.16 6.85 -4.66
CA ALA A 216 -8.20 6.97 -5.74
C ALA A 216 -7.72 5.60 -6.27
N ALA A 217 -7.53 4.62 -5.38
CA ALA A 217 -7.19 3.26 -5.77
C ALA A 217 -8.30 2.60 -6.59
N LEU A 218 -9.55 2.70 -6.13
CA LEU A 218 -10.71 2.17 -6.85
C LEU A 218 -10.92 2.91 -8.18
N TYR A 219 -10.75 4.23 -8.22
CA TYR A 219 -10.82 5.01 -9.47
C TYR A 219 -9.80 4.50 -10.49
N ALA A 220 -8.54 4.30 -10.08
CA ALA A 220 -7.51 3.76 -10.95
C ALA A 220 -7.85 2.33 -11.44
N ALA A 221 -8.37 1.48 -10.53
CA ALA A 221 -8.79 0.11 -10.87
C ALA A 221 -9.95 0.08 -11.85
N SER A 222 -10.88 1.04 -11.75
CA SER A 222 -12.10 1.11 -12.57
C SER A 222 -11.90 1.82 -13.92
N ALA A 223 -10.70 2.35 -14.20
CA ALA A 223 -10.42 3.00 -15.48
C ALA A 223 -10.60 2.03 -16.65
N PRO A 224 -11.03 2.50 -17.84
CA PRO A 224 -11.14 1.66 -19.04
C PRO A 224 -9.83 0.91 -19.34
N ALA A 225 -9.93 -0.30 -19.88
CA ALA A 225 -8.78 -1.21 -20.06
C ALA A 225 -7.60 -0.59 -20.85
N HIS A 226 -7.87 0.34 -21.76
CA HIS A 226 -6.85 1.05 -22.54
C HIS A 226 -6.28 2.29 -21.85
N VAL A 227 -6.78 2.62 -20.65
CA VAL A 227 -6.34 3.79 -19.87
C VAL A 227 -5.42 3.34 -18.75
N GLN A 228 -4.18 3.77 -18.78
CA GLN A 228 -3.24 3.59 -17.70
C GLN A 228 -3.08 4.89 -16.89
N ILE A 229 -3.55 4.88 -15.65
CA ILE A 229 -3.25 5.94 -14.70
C ILE A 229 -1.89 5.61 -14.10
N ALA A 230 -0.85 6.25 -14.62
CA ALA A 230 0.52 5.92 -14.24
C ALA A 230 0.86 6.37 -12.81
N GLU A 231 0.40 7.56 -12.42
CA GLU A 231 0.71 8.17 -11.13
C GLU A 231 -0.43 9.09 -10.67
N MET A 232 -0.71 9.10 -9.35
CA MET A 232 -1.60 10.08 -8.71
C MET A 232 -0.94 10.63 -7.45
N LEU A 233 -0.71 11.94 -7.40
CA LEU A 233 -0.31 12.67 -6.21
C LEU A 233 -1.57 13.20 -5.51
N ILE A 234 -1.75 12.84 -4.23
CA ILE A 234 -2.94 13.19 -3.46
C ILE A 234 -2.47 13.87 -2.17
N LEU A 235 -2.79 15.15 -2.03
CA LEU A 235 -2.35 15.99 -0.93
C LEU A 235 -3.53 16.55 -0.15
N ALA A 236 -3.38 16.76 1.16
CA ALA A 236 -4.28 17.59 1.92
C ALA A 236 -4.27 19.03 1.36
N THR A 237 -5.39 19.74 1.42
CA THR A 237 -5.54 21.05 0.77
C THR A 237 -4.45 22.08 1.17
N HIS A 238 -3.96 22.00 2.41
CA HIS A 238 -2.93 22.89 2.93
C HIS A 238 -1.50 22.31 2.88
N GLN A 239 -1.32 21.22 2.17
CA GLN A 239 -0.02 20.59 1.91
C GLN A 239 0.39 20.82 0.45
N ALA A 240 1.53 21.47 0.21
CA ALA A 240 2.04 21.72 -1.14
C ALA A 240 2.98 20.60 -1.63
N ASN A 241 3.72 19.96 -0.72
CA ASN A 241 4.65 18.85 -0.99
C ASN A 241 4.98 18.10 0.32
N GLY A 242 6.01 17.25 0.31
CA GLY A 242 6.41 16.45 1.49
C GLY A 242 6.83 17.26 2.72
N SER A 243 7.27 18.49 2.56
CA SER A 243 7.82 19.35 3.63
C SER A 243 7.09 20.67 3.83
N THR A 244 6.37 21.15 2.83
CA THR A 244 5.68 22.46 2.88
C THR A 244 4.22 22.26 3.24
N ILE A 245 3.88 22.60 4.47
CA ILE A 245 2.52 22.49 5.04
C ILE A 245 2.17 23.81 5.70
N VAL A 246 1.02 24.38 5.35
CA VAL A 246 0.49 25.59 5.99
C VAL A 246 -0.45 25.15 7.10
N ARG A 247 -0.06 25.40 8.33
CA ARG A 247 -0.86 25.10 9.53
C ARG A 247 -1.64 26.34 9.96
N LYS A 248 -2.88 26.16 10.36
CA LYS A 248 -3.77 27.24 10.85
C LYS A 248 -4.12 27.02 12.30
#